data_8ba8e71d543f99ab17ce2067d696c930
#
_entry.id   8ba8e71d543f99ab17ce2067d696c930
#
_cell.length_a   1.000
_cell.length_b   1.000
_cell.length_c   1.000
_cell.angle_alpha   90.00
_cell.angle_beta   90.00
_cell.angle_gamma   90.00
#
_symmetry.space_group_name_H-M   'P 1'
#
loop_
_entity.id
_entity.type
_entity.pdbx_description
1 polymer ?
#
loop_
_entity_poly.entity_id
_entity_poly.type
_entity_poly.pdbx_seq_one_letter_code
_entity_poly.pdbx_strand_id
1 'polypeptide(L)' 'MRIVKGDKVKYLNLEGVAISNPYMYITDMETYIDVYFSEVREIMTVKINSLKKVN' A
#
# COMPACT_ATOMS: atom_id res chain seq x y z
N MET A 1 1.49 -2.80 13.30
CA MET A 1 2.35 -3.11 12.13
C MET A 1 2.55 -1.85 11.32
N ARG A 2 3.78 -1.62 10.88
CA ARG A 2 4.13 -0.40 10.19
C ARG A 2 4.61 -0.70 8.78
N ILE A 3 3.98 -0.09 7.79
CA ILE A 3 4.35 -0.27 6.39
C ILE A 3 4.95 1.04 5.91
N VAL A 4 6.15 0.95 5.31
CA VAL A 4 6.84 2.11 4.77
C VAL A 4 7.29 1.80 3.35
N LYS A 5 7.77 2.83 2.66
CA LYS A 5 8.28 2.69 1.30
C LYS A 5 9.31 1.57 1.21
N GLY A 6 9.15 0.71 0.23
CA GLY A 6 10.05 -0.41 0.01
C GLY A 6 9.58 -1.73 0.59
N ASP A 7 8.59 -1.69 1.47
CA ASP A 7 8.07 -2.92 2.06
C ASP A 7 7.25 -3.72 1.07
N LYS A 8 7.34 -5.04 1.17
CA LYS A 8 6.46 -5.92 0.42
C LYS A 8 5.13 -6.02 1.15
N VAL A 9 4.05 -5.90 0.41
CA VAL A 9 2.70 -5.87 0.98
C VAL A 9 1.79 -6.76 0.15
N LYS A 10 0.65 -7.08 0.72
CA LYS A 10 -0.35 -7.90 0.06
C LYS A 10 -1.71 -7.22 0.19
N TYR A 11 -2.38 -7.09 -0.92
CA TYR A 11 -3.75 -6.57 -0.99
C TYR A 11 -4.62 -7.65 -1.61
N LEU A 12 -5.53 -8.22 -0.80
CA LEU A 12 -6.28 -9.39 -1.21
C LEU A 12 -5.29 -10.49 -1.61
N ASN A 13 -5.31 -10.95 -2.85
CA ASN A 13 -4.41 -11.99 -3.33
C ASN A 13 -3.23 -11.45 -4.13
N LEU A 14 -3.09 -10.12 -4.21
CA LEU A 14 -2.04 -9.49 -5.00
C LEU A 14 -0.89 -9.07 -4.10
N GLU A 15 0.31 -9.44 -4.50
CA GLU A 15 1.52 -8.97 -3.83
C GLU A 15 2.07 -7.76 -4.56
N GLY A 16 2.53 -6.79 -3.79
CA GLY A 16 3.07 -5.58 -4.34
C GLY A 16 4.18 -5.02 -3.48
N VAL A 17 4.69 -3.87 -3.89
CA VAL A 17 5.74 -3.16 -3.18
C VAL A 17 5.26 -1.74 -2.93
N ALA A 18 5.37 -1.29 -1.70
CA ALA A 18 5.05 0.09 -1.36
C ALA A 18 6.05 1.03 -2.02
N ILE A 19 5.55 1.96 -2.82
CA ILE A 19 6.41 2.92 -3.53
C ILE A 19 6.35 4.31 -2.91
N SER A 20 5.58 4.47 -1.85
CA SER A 20 5.54 5.71 -1.08
C SER A 20 5.49 5.38 0.39
N ASN A 21 5.78 6.36 1.23
CA ASN A 21 5.46 6.28 2.64
C ASN A 21 3.97 6.57 2.82
N PRO A 22 3.38 6.14 3.94
CA PRO A 22 1.96 6.44 4.18
C PRO A 22 1.70 7.93 4.24
N TYR A 23 0.54 8.34 3.75
CA TYR A 23 0.11 9.72 3.81
C TYR A 23 -1.39 9.77 4.07
N MET A 24 -1.85 10.88 4.64
CA MET A 24 -3.24 11.02 5.03
C MET A 24 -3.92 12.08 4.19
N TYR A 25 -5.14 11.75 3.73
CA TYR A 25 -5.99 12.75 3.10
C TYR A 25 -6.78 13.48 4.18
N ILE A 26 -6.79 14.81 4.10
CA ILE A 26 -7.53 15.62 5.05
C ILE A 26 -9.03 15.41 4.89
N THR A 27 -9.48 15.17 3.67
CA THR A 27 -10.90 15.09 3.36
C THR A 27 -11.61 13.95 4.08
N ASP A 28 -10.97 12.80 4.21
CA ASP A 28 -11.60 11.65 4.87
C ASP A 28 -10.81 11.18 6.09
N MET A 29 -9.69 11.83 6.39
CA MET A 29 -8.84 11.50 7.55
C MET A 29 -8.35 10.06 7.52
N GLU A 30 -8.24 9.48 6.33
CA GLU A 30 -7.75 8.10 6.15
C GLU A 30 -6.32 8.11 5.68
N THR A 31 -5.59 7.07 6.06
CA THR A 31 -4.20 6.92 5.67
C THR A 31 -4.10 5.99 4.47
N TYR A 32 -3.36 6.44 3.46
CA TYR A 32 -3.18 5.73 2.20
C TYR A 32 -1.71 5.49 1.94
N ILE A 33 -1.44 4.60 1.02
CA ILE A 33 -0.08 4.33 0.56
C ILE A 33 -0.18 3.89 -0.90
N ASP A 34 0.81 4.26 -1.70
CA ASP A 34 0.85 3.86 -3.09
C ASP A 34 1.63 2.56 -3.21
N VAL A 35 1.08 1.61 -3.96
CA VAL A 35 1.64 0.29 -4.10
C VAL A 35 1.70 -0.08 -5.57
N TYR A 36 2.83 -0.62 -5.99
CA TYR A 36 2.99 -1.17 -7.33
C TYR A 36 2.75 -2.67 -7.29
N PHE A 37 1.78 -3.12 -8.07
CA PHE A 37 1.45 -4.54 -8.20
C PHE A 37 1.97 -5.04 -9.54
N SER A 38 3.05 -5.81 -9.53
CA SER A 38 3.70 -6.25 -10.75
C SER A 38 2.83 -7.20 -11.58
N GLU A 39 1.99 -7.97 -10.91
CA GLU A 39 1.14 -8.93 -11.60
C GLU A 39 0.18 -8.24 -12.57
N VAL A 40 -0.35 -7.09 -12.19
CA VAL A 40 -1.28 -6.32 -13.03
C VAL A 40 -0.59 -5.10 -13.64
N ARG A 41 0.67 -4.84 -13.29
CA ARG A 41 1.48 -3.75 -13.81
C ARG A 41 0.82 -2.39 -13.57
N GLU A 42 0.30 -2.20 -12.37
CA GLU A 42 -0.40 -0.97 -12.02
C GLU A 42 0.03 -0.48 -10.66
N ILE A 43 0.00 0.85 -10.52
CA ILE A 43 0.17 1.51 -9.23
C ILE A 43 -1.23 1.84 -8.72
N MET A 44 -1.49 1.46 -7.46
CA MET A 44 -2.79 1.72 -6.85
C MET A 44 -2.59 2.42 -5.53
N THR A 45 -3.48 3.37 -5.24
CA THR A 45 -3.55 4.02 -3.93
C THR A 45 -4.51 3.21 -3.07
N VAL A 46 -4.01 2.67 -1.97
CA VAL A 46 -4.76 1.73 -1.14
C VAL A 46 -4.77 2.24 0.29
N LYS A 47 -5.89 2.05 0.96
CA LYS A 47 -5.94 2.34 2.40
C LYS A 47 -5.01 1.40 3.13
N ILE A 48 -4.21 1.95 4.03
CA ILE A 48 -3.17 1.17 4.69
C ILE A 48 -3.74 0.01 5.49
N ASN A 49 -4.94 0.18 6.02
CA ASN A 49 -5.58 -0.88 6.81
C ASN A 49 -6.03 -2.07 5.95
N SER A 50 -6.05 -1.90 4.65
CA SER A 50 -6.41 -2.99 3.72
C SER A 50 -5.22 -3.85 3.33
N LEU A 51 -4.03 -3.49 3.77
CA LEU A 51 -2.80 -4.17 3.38
C LEU A 51 -2.27 -5.04 4.50
N LYS A 52 -1.56 -6.09 4.12
CA LYS A 52 -0.77 -6.87 5.04
C LYS A 52 0.69 -6.76 4.64
N LYS A 53 1.56 -6.64 5.63
CA LYS A 53 2.99 -6.61 5.38
C LYS A 53 3.48 -8.03 5.16
N VAL A 54 4.26 -8.22 4.10
CA VAL A 54 4.87 -9.50 3.78
C VAL A 54 6.35 -9.42 4.13
N ASN A 55 6.82 -10.37 4.89
CA ASN A 55 8.23 -10.41 5.28
C ASN A 55 9.00 -11.36 4.41
#